data_9ea1fc55bbb8822f6909445be21cf30f
#
_entry.id   9ea1fc55bbb8822f6909445be21cf30f
#
_cell.length_a   1.000
_cell.length_b   1.000
_cell.length_c   1.000
_cell.angle_alpha   90.00
_cell.angle_beta   90.00
_cell.angle_gamma   90.00
#
_symmetry.space_group_name_H-M   'P 1'
#
loop_
_entity.id
_entity.type
_entity.pdbx_description
1 polymer ?
#
loop_
_entity_poly.entity_id
_entity_poly.type
_entity_poly.pdbx_seq_one_letter_code
_entity_poly.pdbx_strand_id
1 'polypeptide(L)'
;MIEKILLILTAFALPIPIWLIILHSTLIKAKGFIRLASYFSLGIFWLASFIIVFLNSNNILMKFESNIFLKILAIIFLILAVIIDYFTVKFLGLNRLSCFVELKGKSQNQLVTKGIYKYARHPRYIEYVLLSLFIGFFFGYSFFLYFSMYLLIGFCIVTYFEEKELIKRFGNLYIEYKKKVPRFFINIK
;
A
#
# COMPACT_ATOMS: atom_id res chain seq x y z
N MET A 1 4.71 17.33 18.91
CA MET A 1 5.24 17.30 17.52
C MET A 1 4.93 15.96 16.82
N ILE A 2 5.27 14.83 17.40
CA ILE A 2 5.03 13.48 16.81
C ILE A 2 3.54 13.27 16.46
N GLU A 3 2.62 13.64 17.37
CA GLU A 3 1.17 13.45 17.14
C GLU A 3 0.66 14.16 15.89
N LYS A 4 1.09 15.42 15.66
CA LYS A 4 0.74 16.15 14.44
C LYS A 4 1.26 15.46 13.18
N ILE A 5 2.49 14.90 13.22
CA ILE A 5 3.07 14.14 12.11
C ILE A 5 2.25 12.87 11.86
N LEU A 6 1.86 12.14 12.90
CA LEU A 6 1.05 10.93 12.78
C LEU A 6 -0.34 11.23 12.19
N LEU A 7 -0.99 12.32 12.58
CA LEU A 7 -2.27 12.74 11.97
C LEU A 7 -2.10 13.05 10.48
N ILE A 8 -1.05 13.79 10.11
CA ILE A 8 -0.77 14.11 8.71
C ILE A 8 -0.50 12.83 7.90
N LEU A 9 0.35 11.94 8.40
CA LEU A 9 0.65 10.66 7.74
C LEU A 9 -0.62 9.80 7.58
N THR A 10 -1.47 9.76 8.61
CA THR A 10 -2.75 9.05 8.55
C THR A 10 -3.66 9.64 7.48
N ALA A 11 -3.78 10.98 7.42
CA ALA A 11 -4.60 11.64 6.42
C ALA A 11 -4.11 11.36 4.99
N PHE A 12 -2.80 11.22 4.76
CA PHE A 12 -2.25 10.81 3.48
C PHE A 12 -2.47 9.32 3.18
N ALA A 13 -2.35 8.45 4.17
CA ALA A 13 -2.39 6.99 3.97
C ALA A 13 -3.82 6.43 3.87
N LEU A 14 -4.79 7.05 4.57
CA LEU A 14 -6.17 6.56 4.66
C LEU A 14 -6.85 6.37 3.28
N PRO A 15 -6.76 7.29 2.32
CA PRO A 15 -7.45 7.13 1.04
C PRO A 15 -6.73 6.22 0.04
N ILE A 16 -5.46 5.82 0.31
CA ILE A 16 -4.63 5.10 -0.67
C ILE A 16 -5.29 3.80 -1.16
N PRO A 17 -5.78 2.88 -0.31
CA PRO A 17 -6.39 1.65 -0.80
C PRO A 17 -7.64 1.91 -1.67
N ILE A 18 -8.51 2.82 -1.25
CA ILE A 18 -9.74 3.16 -1.97
C ILE A 18 -9.38 3.76 -3.34
N TRP A 19 -8.45 4.70 -3.36
CA TRP A 19 -8.01 5.33 -4.61
C TRP A 19 -7.36 4.33 -5.55
N LEU A 20 -6.50 3.43 -5.06
CA LEU A 20 -5.87 2.40 -5.89
C LEU A 20 -6.90 1.42 -6.46
N ILE A 21 -7.96 1.07 -5.72
CA ILE A 21 -9.07 0.26 -6.25
C ILE A 21 -9.72 0.96 -7.43
N ILE A 22 -10.04 2.25 -7.29
CA ILE A 22 -10.62 3.05 -8.37
C ILE A 22 -9.65 3.13 -9.56
N LEU A 23 -8.38 3.43 -9.31
CA LEU A 23 -7.36 3.56 -10.35
C LEU A 23 -7.26 2.26 -11.17
N HIS A 24 -7.03 1.12 -10.54
CA HIS A 24 -6.86 -0.16 -11.24
C HIS A 24 -8.16 -0.66 -11.88
N SER A 25 -9.32 -0.39 -11.29
CA SER A 25 -10.60 -0.74 -11.88
C SER A 25 -10.91 0.08 -13.14
N THR A 26 -10.47 1.35 -13.21
CA THR A 26 -10.65 2.23 -14.36
C THR A 26 -9.60 1.98 -15.44
N LEU A 27 -8.35 1.73 -15.08
CA LEU A 27 -7.27 1.40 -16.02
C LEU A 27 -7.57 0.16 -16.87
N ILE A 28 -8.27 -0.82 -16.31
CA ILE A 28 -8.69 -2.02 -17.04
C ILE A 28 -9.70 -1.69 -18.14
N LYS A 29 -10.55 -0.70 -17.92
CA LYS A 29 -11.75 -0.41 -18.76
C LYS A 29 -11.60 0.80 -19.68
N ALA A 30 -10.73 1.75 -19.37
CA ALA A 30 -10.82 3.09 -19.95
C ALA A 30 -9.56 3.61 -20.65
N LYS A 31 -9.80 4.45 -21.68
CA LYS A 31 -8.79 5.24 -22.39
C LYS A 31 -9.03 6.74 -22.10
N GLY A 32 -7.95 7.54 -22.01
CA GLY A 32 -8.02 9.00 -22.02
C GLY A 32 -8.64 9.67 -20.79
N PHE A 33 -9.78 10.33 -20.96
CA PHE A 33 -10.42 11.21 -19.98
C PHE A 33 -10.72 10.55 -18.61
N ILE A 34 -11.16 9.29 -18.60
CA ILE A 34 -11.50 8.60 -17.34
C ILE A 34 -10.23 8.35 -16.50
N ARG A 35 -9.08 8.13 -17.13
CA ARG A 35 -7.80 8.02 -16.43
C ARG A 35 -7.44 9.34 -15.73
N LEU A 36 -7.62 10.47 -16.41
CA LEU A 36 -7.40 11.80 -15.85
C LEU A 36 -8.37 12.08 -14.69
N ALA A 37 -9.65 11.75 -14.85
CA ALA A 37 -10.66 11.89 -13.79
C ALA A 37 -10.33 11.09 -12.52
N SER A 38 -9.70 9.92 -12.63
CA SER A 38 -9.24 9.13 -11.49
C SER A 38 -8.19 9.83 -10.65
N TYR A 39 -7.37 10.71 -11.24
CA TYR A 39 -6.40 11.53 -10.51
C TYR A 39 -7.03 12.73 -9.82
N PHE A 40 -8.01 13.37 -10.45
CA PHE A 40 -8.76 14.45 -9.79
C PHE A 40 -9.53 13.93 -8.58
N SER A 41 -10.09 12.71 -8.66
CA SER A 41 -10.76 12.09 -7.51
C SER A 41 -9.83 11.90 -6.31
N LEU A 42 -8.52 11.72 -6.53
CA LEU A 42 -7.54 11.62 -5.45
C LEU A 42 -7.51 12.87 -4.57
N GLY A 43 -7.56 14.07 -5.19
CA GLY A 43 -7.61 15.34 -4.45
C GLY A 43 -8.82 15.43 -3.52
N ILE A 44 -9.99 14.98 -3.99
CA ILE A 44 -11.23 14.94 -3.19
C ILE A 44 -11.09 13.94 -2.02
N PHE A 45 -10.55 12.75 -2.28
CA PHE A 45 -10.32 11.74 -1.23
C PHE A 45 -9.35 12.24 -0.17
N TRP A 46 -8.28 12.94 -0.56
CA TRP A 46 -7.35 13.51 0.42
C TRP A 46 -7.96 14.63 1.22
N LEU A 47 -8.71 15.54 0.59
CA LEU A 47 -9.41 16.59 1.32
C LEU A 47 -10.38 16.00 2.35
N ALA A 48 -11.21 15.04 1.95
CA ALA A 48 -12.12 14.33 2.84
C ALA A 48 -11.36 13.61 3.97
N SER A 49 -10.24 12.95 3.65
CA SER A 49 -9.40 12.29 4.64
C SER A 49 -8.82 13.25 5.67
N PHE A 50 -8.30 14.41 5.25
CA PHE A 50 -7.82 15.44 6.18
C PHE A 50 -8.93 15.90 7.12
N ILE A 51 -10.12 16.18 6.60
CA ILE A 51 -11.28 16.59 7.43
C ILE A 51 -11.62 15.48 8.44
N ILE A 52 -11.76 14.23 8.00
CA ILE A 52 -12.08 13.08 8.86
C ILE A 52 -11.03 12.90 9.95
N VAL A 53 -9.75 12.91 9.59
CA VAL A 53 -8.64 12.69 10.53
C VAL A 53 -8.57 13.80 11.57
N PHE A 54 -8.72 15.08 11.18
CA PHE A 54 -8.68 16.19 12.13
C PHE A 54 -9.90 16.22 13.04
N LEU A 55 -11.10 15.93 12.54
CA LEU A 55 -12.31 15.84 13.37
C LEU A 55 -12.27 14.67 14.38
N ASN A 56 -11.53 13.60 14.05
CA ASN A 56 -11.41 12.41 14.91
C ASN A 56 -10.03 12.29 15.57
N SER A 57 -9.28 13.38 15.66
CA SER A 57 -7.89 13.36 16.17
C SER A 57 -7.76 12.73 17.56
N ASN A 58 -8.71 12.98 18.48
CA ASN A 58 -8.70 12.41 19.81
C ASN A 58 -8.81 10.88 19.80
N ASN A 59 -9.65 10.31 18.91
CA ASN A 59 -9.80 8.87 18.76
C ASN A 59 -8.57 8.23 18.12
N ILE A 60 -7.96 8.92 17.16
CA ILE A 60 -6.74 8.46 16.47
C ILE A 60 -5.55 8.45 17.42
N LEU A 61 -5.50 9.44 18.34
CA LEU A 61 -4.43 9.58 19.32
C LEU A 61 -4.72 8.88 20.65
N MET A 62 -5.76 8.04 20.71
CA MET A 62 -6.08 7.23 21.88
C MET A 62 -4.97 6.21 22.14
N LYS A 63 -4.39 6.24 23.35
CA LYS A 63 -3.24 5.43 23.75
C LYS A 63 -3.65 4.25 24.61
N PHE A 64 -2.86 3.19 24.48
CA PHE A 64 -2.79 2.08 25.43
C PHE A 64 -1.35 1.95 25.98
N GLU A 65 -1.18 1.22 27.07
CA GLU A 65 0.15 0.99 27.64
C GLU A 65 0.94 0.01 26.77
N SER A 66 2.00 0.52 26.14
CA SER A 66 2.93 -0.29 25.37
C SER A 66 4.09 -0.74 26.25
N ASN A 67 4.12 -2.01 26.62
CA ASN A 67 5.21 -2.60 27.38
C ASN A 67 6.46 -2.86 26.50
N ILE A 68 7.57 -3.24 27.15
CA ILE A 68 8.85 -3.46 26.47
C ILE A 68 8.78 -4.57 25.40
N PHE A 69 7.99 -5.61 25.62
CA PHE A 69 7.81 -6.70 24.69
C PHE A 69 7.15 -6.21 23.38
N LEU A 70 6.09 -5.40 23.49
CA LEU A 70 5.42 -4.79 22.32
C LEU A 70 6.35 -3.84 21.56
N LYS A 71 7.20 -3.08 22.26
CA LYS A 71 8.19 -2.21 21.60
C LYS A 71 9.26 -2.99 20.86
N ILE A 72 9.74 -4.12 21.39
CA ILE A 72 10.67 -5.00 20.69
C ILE A 72 10.01 -5.57 19.43
N LEU A 73 8.78 -6.06 19.54
CA LEU A 73 8.01 -6.55 18.39
C LEU A 73 7.82 -5.46 17.33
N ALA A 74 7.53 -4.23 17.74
CA ALA A 74 7.41 -3.08 16.84
C ALA A 74 8.71 -2.81 16.07
N ILE A 75 9.86 -2.85 16.75
CA ILE A 75 11.16 -2.67 16.10
C ILE A 75 11.40 -3.75 15.03
N ILE A 76 11.00 -5.00 15.29
CA ILE A 76 11.09 -6.08 14.30
C ILE A 76 10.23 -5.71 13.06
N PHE A 77 9.00 -5.23 13.25
CA PHE A 77 8.14 -4.79 12.14
C PHE A 77 8.77 -3.64 11.35
N LEU A 78 9.39 -2.68 12.03
CA LEU A 78 10.09 -1.58 11.36
C LEU A 78 11.26 -2.10 10.51
N ILE A 79 12.10 -2.98 11.06
CA ILE A 79 13.24 -3.55 10.33
C ILE A 79 12.76 -4.30 9.09
N LEU A 80 11.71 -5.13 9.22
CA LEU A 80 11.14 -5.86 8.10
C LEU A 80 10.57 -4.90 7.04
N ALA A 81 9.87 -3.85 7.45
CA ALA A 81 9.33 -2.84 6.53
C ALA A 81 10.44 -2.15 5.74
N VAL A 82 11.51 -1.69 6.42
CA VAL A 82 12.66 -1.04 5.77
C VAL A 82 13.37 -1.98 4.79
N ILE A 83 13.54 -3.26 5.14
CA ILE A 83 14.13 -4.26 4.23
C ILE A 83 13.25 -4.43 2.99
N ILE A 84 11.93 -4.55 3.17
CA ILE A 84 10.98 -4.70 2.05
C ILE A 84 11.01 -3.46 1.15
N ASP A 85 10.98 -2.24 1.73
CA ASP A 85 11.04 -0.99 0.98
C ASP A 85 12.32 -0.90 0.16
N TYR A 86 13.48 -1.11 0.79
CA TYR A 86 14.77 -1.07 0.12
C TYR A 86 14.81 -1.98 -1.12
N PHE A 87 14.39 -3.24 -0.98
CA PHE A 87 14.38 -4.17 -2.10
C PHE A 87 13.29 -3.83 -3.13
N THR A 88 12.17 -3.32 -2.70
CA THR A 88 11.09 -2.87 -3.61
C THR A 88 11.58 -1.71 -4.48
N VAL A 89 12.15 -0.67 -3.87
CA VAL A 89 12.72 0.49 -4.58
C VAL A 89 13.84 0.07 -5.52
N LYS A 90 14.75 -0.80 -5.05
CA LYS A 90 15.90 -1.29 -5.84
C LYS A 90 15.50 -2.02 -7.12
N PHE A 91 14.46 -2.86 -7.06
CA PHE A 91 14.08 -3.70 -8.20
C PHE A 91 12.96 -3.11 -9.06
N LEU A 92 12.04 -2.34 -8.48
CA LEU A 92 10.94 -1.72 -9.21
C LEU A 92 11.29 -0.33 -9.75
N GLY A 93 12.08 0.43 -8.99
CA GLY A 93 12.43 1.81 -9.28
C GLY A 93 11.35 2.82 -8.89
N LEU A 94 11.76 4.03 -8.51
CA LEU A 94 10.86 5.08 -7.99
C LEU A 94 9.76 5.48 -8.99
N ASN A 95 10.07 5.51 -10.29
CA ASN A 95 9.10 5.91 -11.32
C ASN A 95 7.90 4.95 -11.43
N ARG A 96 8.09 3.67 -11.16
CA ARG A 96 6.99 2.69 -11.13
C ARG A 96 6.22 2.72 -9.83
N LEU A 97 6.91 3.02 -8.73
CA LEU A 97 6.30 3.14 -7.41
C LEU A 97 5.30 4.30 -7.34
N SER A 98 5.53 5.37 -8.08
CA SER A 98 4.69 6.56 -8.10
C SER A 98 3.49 6.48 -9.05
N CYS A 99 3.26 5.35 -9.72
CA CYS A 99 2.23 5.16 -10.77
C CYS A 99 2.34 6.14 -11.96
N PHE A 100 3.40 6.99 -12.02
CA PHE A 100 3.60 7.94 -13.12
C PHE A 100 3.82 7.27 -14.48
N VAL A 101 4.37 6.05 -14.48
CA VAL A 101 4.59 5.29 -15.73
C VAL A 101 3.27 4.90 -16.36
N GLU A 102 2.28 4.59 -15.54
CA GLU A 102 0.93 4.21 -15.98
C GLU A 102 0.18 5.40 -16.57
N LEU A 103 0.45 6.63 -16.05
CA LEU A 103 -0.07 7.87 -16.60
C LEU A 103 0.43 8.18 -17.99
N LYS A 104 1.74 8.04 -18.21
CA LYS A 104 2.39 8.46 -19.46
C LYS A 104 2.13 7.50 -20.62
N GLY A 105 1.42 6.38 -20.41
CA GLY A 105 1.14 5.41 -21.48
C GLY A 105 2.38 4.71 -22.04
N LYS A 106 3.56 5.04 -21.55
CA LYS A 106 4.80 4.32 -21.85
C LYS A 106 4.84 3.08 -20.97
N SER A 107 4.20 2.00 -21.42
CA SER A 107 4.34 0.70 -20.78
C SER A 107 5.81 0.33 -20.81
N GLN A 108 6.46 0.30 -19.63
CA GLN A 108 7.72 -0.43 -19.53
C GLN A 108 7.36 -1.90 -19.73
N ASN A 109 7.77 -2.44 -20.86
CA ASN A 109 7.35 -3.74 -21.39
C ASN A 109 7.97 -4.95 -20.65
N GLN A 110 8.48 -4.78 -19.43
CA GLN A 110 9.11 -5.88 -18.70
C GLN A 110 8.45 -6.11 -17.36
N LEU A 111 7.99 -7.34 -17.15
CA LEU A 111 7.52 -7.81 -15.85
C LEU A 111 8.72 -7.98 -14.90
N VAL A 112 8.67 -7.35 -13.72
CA VAL A 112 9.71 -7.51 -12.70
C VAL A 112 9.41 -8.76 -11.88
N THR A 113 10.29 -9.75 -11.98
CA THR A 113 10.17 -11.05 -11.27
C THR A 113 11.42 -11.37 -10.46
N LYS A 114 12.38 -10.40 -10.36
CA LYS A 114 13.68 -10.56 -9.69
C LYS A 114 13.66 -9.98 -8.28
N GLY A 115 14.67 -10.34 -7.49
CA GLY A 115 14.84 -9.84 -6.13
C GLY A 115 13.69 -10.26 -5.22
N ILE A 116 13.11 -9.32 -4.47
CA ILE A 116 11.99 -9.57 -3.55
C ILE A 116 10.74 -10.11 -4.26
N TYR A 117 10.58 -9.79 -5.57
CA TYR A 117 9.49 -10.26 -6.41
C TYR A 117 9.55 -11.77 -6.75
N LYS A 118 10.62 -12.47 -6.36
CA LYS A 118 10.68 -13.94 -6.39
C LYS A 118 9.88 -14.57 -5.24
N TYR A 119 9.67 -13.82 -4.15
CA TYR A 119 9.06 -14.31 -2.92
C TYR A 119 7.63 -13.82 -2.72
N ALA A 120 7.32 -12.63 -3.23
CA ALA A 120 5.99 -12.04 -3.18
C ALA A 120 5.73 -11.19 -4.43
N ARG A 121 4.49 -11.24 -4.96
CA ARG A 121 4.11 -10.40 -6.11
C ARG A 121 3.87 -8.94 -5.73
N HIS A 122 3.38 -8.70 -4.50
CA HIS A 122 3.00 -7.38 -3.98
C HIS A 122 3.64 -7.08 -2.61
N PRO A 123 4.99 -7.07 -2.52
CA PRO A 123 5.68 -6.91 -1.23
C PRO A 123 5.42 -5.56 -0.58
N ARG A 124 5.27 -4.49 -1.36
CA ARG A 124 5.08 -3.12 -0.89
C ARG A 124 3.84 -2.94 -0.01
N TYR A 125 2.76 -3.65 -0.29
CA TYR A 125 1.54 -3.52 0.51
C TYR A 125 1.70 -4.08 1.92
N ILE A 126 2.54 -5.10 2.10
CA ILE A 126 2.90 -5.62 3.42
C ILE A 126 3.74 -4.61 4.21
N GLU A 127 4.63 -3.88 3.55
CA GLU A 127 5.42 -2.80 4.16
C GLU A 127 4.51 -1.78 4.86
N TYR A 128 3.47 -1.28 4.21
CA TYR A 128 2.54 -0.31 4.81
C TYR A 128 1.80 -0.88 6.04
N VAL A 129 1.42 -2.15 5.99
CA VAL A 129 0.80 -2.84 7.13
C VAL A 129 1.79 -2.92 8.30
N LEU A 130 3.05 -3.32 8.04
CA LEU A 130 4.09 -3.42 9.06
C LEU A 130 4.43 -2.05 9.68
N LEU A 131 4.49 -0.98 8.88
CA LEU A 131 4.69 0.38 9.38
C LEU A 131 3.54 0.83 10.29
N SER A 132 2.30 0.51 9.93
CA SER A 132 1.15 0.79 10.80
C SER A 132 1.22 0.02 12.12
N LEU A 133 1.56 -1.27 12.09
CA LEU A 133 1.77 -2.08 13.29
C LEU A 133 2.92 -1.53 14.14
N PHE A 134 4.03 -1.12 13.52
CA PHE A 134 5.12 -0.47 14.24
C PHE A 134 4.64 0.75 15.01
N ILE A 135 3.91 1.66 14.37
CA ILE A 135 3.41 2.87 15.04
C ILE A 135 2.47 2.50 16.18
N GLY A 136 1.54 1.57 15.94
CA GLY A 136 0.57 1.12 16.95
C GLY A 136 1.25 0.55 18.18
N PHE A 137 2.15 -0.40 18.04
CA PHE A 137 2.81 -1.07 19.15
C PHE A 137 3.90 -0.21 19.82
N PHE A 138 4.69 0.55 19.03
CA PHE A 138 5.80 1.32 19.59
C PHE A 138 5.32 2.53 20.41
N PHE A 139 4.37 3.30 19.86
CA PHE A 139 3.84 4.51 20.50
C PHE A 139 2.58 4.25 21.33
N GLY A 140 2.00 3.06 21.26
CA GLY A 140 0.80 2.68 22.00
C GLY A 140 -0.49 3.27 21.43
N TYR A 141 -0.58 3.56 20.13
CA TYR A 141 -1.80 4.08 19.52
C TYR A 141 -2.68 2.97 18.97
N SER A 142 -3.82 2.71 19.63
CA SER A 142 -4.77 1.64 19.26
C SER A 142 -5.34 1.80 17.86
N PHE A 143 -5.56 3.02 17.39
CA PHE A 143 -6.03 3.28 16.03
C PHE A 143 -5.16 2.60 14.96
N PHE A 144 -3.83 2.63 15.09
CA PHE A 144 -2.92 2.07 14.08
C PHE A 144 -2.99 0.54 14.00
N LEU A 145 -3.45 -0.13 15.04
CA LEU A 145 -3.73 -1.58 14.99
C LEU A 145 -4.95 -1.87 14.11
N TYR A 146 -6.04 -1.12 14.29
CA TYR A 146 -7.23 -1.21 13.42
C TYR A 146 -6.93 -0.74 12.00
N PHE A 147 -6.11 0.31 11.87
CA PHE A 147 -5.68 0.82 10.58
C PHE A 147 -4.84 -0.19 9.79
N SER A 148 -4.01 -1.00 10.47
CA SER A 148 -3.27 -2.08 9.82
C SER A 148 -4.20 -3.14 9.22
N MET A 149 -5.32 -3.47 9.90
CA MET A 149 -6.36 -4.36 9.36
C MET A 149 -7.08 -3.75 8.16
N TYR A 150 -7.43 -2.46 8.23
CA TYR A 150 -7.99 -1.73 7.09
C TYR A 150 -7.05 -1.76 5.88
N LEU A 151 -5.76 -1.48 6.08
CA LEU A 151 -4.75 -1.54 5.01
C LEU A 151 -4.64 -2.95 4.42
N LEU A 152 -4.59 -3.99 5.26
CA LEU A 152 -4.48 -5.38 4.82
C LEU A 152 -5.67 -5.78 3.94
N ILE A 153 -6.89 -5.52 4.40
CA ILE A 153 -8.13 -5.82 3.65
C ILE A 153 -8.17 -5.00 2.35
N GLY A 154 -7.91 -3.70 2.44
CA GLY A 154 -7.88 -2.81 1.29
C GLY A 154 -6.88 -3.25 0.23
N PHE A 155 -5.67 -3.62 0.62
CA PHE A 155 -4.65 -4.09 -0.31
C PHE A 155 -4.92 -5.49 -0.87
N CYS A 156 -5.63 -6.36 -0.16
CA CYS A 156 -6.15 -7.60 -0.74
C CYS A 156 -7.10 -7.32 -1.93
N ILE A 157 -7.96 -6.30 -1.80
CA ILE A 157 -8.87 -5.88 -2.87
C ILE A 157 -8.10 -5.18 -4.00
N VAL A 158 -7.20 -4.24 -3.66
CA VAL A 158 -6.33 -3.56 -4.65
C VAL A 158 -5.60 -4.57 -5.52
N THR A 159 -4.92 -5.53 -4.90
CA THR A 159 -4.13 -6.54 -5.63
C THR A 159 -4.98 -7.40 -6.56
N TYR A 160 -6.25 -7.63 -6.23
CA TYR A 160 -7.16 -8.35 -7.13
C TYR A 160 -7.38 -7.58 -8.44
N PHE A 161 -7.60 -6.26 -8.38
CA PHE A 161 -7.76 -5.43 -9.58
C PHE A 161 -6.45 -5.22 -10.32
N GLU A 162 -5.36 -4.98 -9.59
CA GLU A 162 -4.02 -4.83 -10.15
C GLU A 162 -3.58 -6.08 -10.92
N GLU A 163 -3.82 -7.28 -10.38
CA GLU A 163 -3.50 -8.53 -11.07
C GLU A 163 -4.32 -8.73 -12.34
N LYS A 164 -5.57 -8.26 -12.40
CA LYS A 164 -6.36 -8.26 -13.64
C LYS A 164 -5.74 -7.35 -14.71
N GLU A 165 -5.26 -6.19 -14.31
CA GLU A 165 -4.56 -5.27 -15.19
C GLU A 165 -3.23 -5.89 -15.69
N LEU A 166 -2.45 -6.49 -14.79
CA LEU A 166 -1.18 -7.11 -15.14
C LEU A 166 -1.37 -8.31 -16.08
N ILE A 167 -2.42 -9.11 -15.90
CA ILE A 167 -2.79 -10.17 -16.85
C ILE A 167 -3.13 -9.59 -18.22
N LYS A 168 -3.91 -8.50 -18.28
CA LYS A 168 -4.24 -7.84 -19.54
C LYS A 168 -2.99 -7.28 -20.23
N ARG A 169 -2.00 -6.82 -19.49
CA ARG A 169 -0.79 -6.17 -19.97
C ARG A 169 0.31 -7.15 -20.38
N PHE A 170 0.51 -8.21 -19.61
CA PHE A 170 1.61 -9.17 -19.79
C PHE A 170 1.17 -10.58 -20.25
N GLY A 171 -0.14 -10.86 -20.28
CA GLY A 171 -0.69 -12.13 -20.75
C GLY A 171 -0.15 -13.34 -19.98
N ASN A 172 0.24 -14.36 -20.74
CA ASN A 172 0.74 -15.62 -20.20
C ASN A 172 1.99 -15.48 -19.32
N LEU A 173 2.83 -14.48 -19.55
CA LEU A 173 4.00 -14.22 -18.70
C LEU A 173 3.62 -13.97 -17.25
N TYR A 174 2.56 -13.16 -17.03
CA TYR A 174 2.08 -12.91 -15.68
C TYR A 174 1.34 -14.10 -15.08
N ILE A 175 0.59 -14.85 -15.88
CA ILE A 175 -0.11 -16.06 -15.44
C ILE A 175 0.87 -17.11 -14.92
N GLU A 176 1.98 -17.36 -15.62
CA GLU A 176 3.01 -18.30 -15.19
C GLU A 176 3.76 -17.80 -13.93
N TYR A 177 4.03 -16.51 -13.84
CA TYR A 177 4.59 -15.91 -12.64
C TYR A 177 3.65 -16.07 -11.43
N LYS A 178 2.36 -15.81 -11.62
CA LYS A 178 1.32 -15.96 -10.60
C LYS A 178 1.18 -17.37 -10.05
N LYS A 179 1.39 -18.40 -10.88
CA LYS A 179 1.38 -19.80 -10.43
C LYS A 179 2.55 -20.15 -9.51
N LYS A 180 3.70 -19.48 -9.67
CA LYS A 180 4.95 -19.78 -8.96
C LYS A 180 5.16 -18.96 -7.70
N VAL A 181 4.67 -17.72 -7.66
CA VAL A 181 4.96 -16.77 -6.60
C VAL A 181 3.66 -16.39 -5.89
N PRO A 182 3.60 -16.41 -4.53
CA PRO A 182 2.41 -16.00 -3.79
C PRO A 182 2.15 -14.50 -3.93
N ARG A 183 0.91 -14.08 -3.66
CA ARG A 183 0.50 -12.66 -3.69
C ARG A 183 1.29 -11.84 -2.66
N PHE A 184 1.34 -12.33 -1.44
CA PHE A 184 2.14 -11.83 -0.33
C PHE A 184 3.16 -12.91 0.08
N PHE A 185 3.95 -12.66 1.13
CA PHE A 185 4.97 -13.62 1.58
C PHE A 185 4.40 -14.94 2.11
N ILE A 186 3.11 -14.98 2.44
CA ILE A 186 2.42 -16.16 2.92
C ILE A 186 1.70 -16.82 1.74
N ASN A 187 2.00 -18.07 1.47
CA ASN A 187 1.32 -18.87 0.46
C ASN A 187 0.01 -19.41 1.06
N ILE A 188 -1.03 -18.59 1.10
CA ILE A 188 -2.38 -19.06 1.40
C ILE A 188 -2.90 -19.71 0.12
N LYS A 189 -2.75 -21.05 0.06
CA LYS A 189 -3.38 -21.88 -0.96
C LYS A 189 -4.86 -22.00 -0.67
#